data_de838807cd12f176adb386a873f8aab6
#
_entry.id   de838807cd12f176adb386a873f8aab6
#
_cell.length_a   1.000
_cell.length_b   1.000
_cell.length_c   1.000
_cell.angle_alpha   90.00
_cell.angle_beta   90.00
_cell.angle_gamma   90.00
#
_symmetry.space_group_name_H-M   'P 1'
#
loop_
_entity.id
_entity.type
_entity.pdbx_description
1 polymer ?
#
loop_
_entity_poly.entity_id
_entity_poly.type
_entity_poly.pdbx_seq_one_letter_code
_entity_poly.pdbx_strand_id
1 'polypeptide(L)'
;MKITATYPQITLWATAQPNGTYGRVVTFGSEGNKAFIAARQWEGGNNTCVTYLPTFKDGYFTFWTTSNTTVTSDGTIKQASPIARIVKSQGENRRTDIENDGFTWCGCGTANAEAEGVSISRLETGVYELTGSAGLASEGWQLLPPMDPGGMGELGVVEAEQTESGGLTIRLFKRKYILNEEGEIVKTKGEPMDVPVNSWIDVRVDMPDDSAFNQRMSQELQP
;
A
#
# COMPACT_ATOMS: atom_id res chain seq x y z
N MET A 1 25.18 -28.51 7.19
CA MET A 1 26.40 -28.56 6.38
C MET A 1 27.21 -27.31 6.65
N LYS A 2 28.47 -27.42 7.11
CA LYS A 2 29.34 -26.25 7.35
C LYS A 2 30.29 -26.12 6.19
N ILE A 3 30.24 -25.04 5.44
CA ILE A 3 31.17 -24.74 4.34
C ILE A 3 32.21 -23.77 4.88
N THR A 4 33.44 -24.20 5.02
CA THR A 4 34.60 -23.38 5.43
C THR A 4 35.45 -23.10 4.21
N ALA A 5 35.27 -21.97 3.59
CA ALA A 5 36.07 -21.46 2.49
C ALA A 5 36.25 -19.95 2.66
N THR A 6 37.29 -19.38 2.06
CA THR A 6 37.56 -17.94 2.08
C THR A 6 36.39 -17.14 1.44
N TYR A 7 35.71 -17.75 0.49
CA TYR A 7 34.53 -17.22 -0.19
C TYR A 7 33.45 -18.31 -0.31
N PRO A 8 32.74 -18.65 0.79
CA PRO A 8 31.75 -19.70 0.72
C PRO A 8 30.59 -19.30 -0.17
N GLN A 9 30.19 -20.19 -1.07
CA GLN A 9 29.04 -19.99 -1.94
C GLN A 9 28.33 -21.32 -2.18
N ILE A 10 27.01 -21.24 -2.33
CA ILE A 10 26.12 -22.32 -2.77
C ILE A 10 25.59 -21.92 -4.15
N THR A 11 25.85 -22.75 -5.14
CA THR A 11 25.33 -22.52 -6.50
C THR A 11 24.30 -23.59 -6.81
N LEU A 12 23.12 -23.18 -7.19
CA LEU A 12 22.04 -24.04 -7.65
C LEU A 12 22.00 -23.99 -9.18
N TRP A 13 22.12 -25.16 -9.79
CA TRP A 13 22.02 -25.30 -11.24
C TRP A 13 20.65 -25.83 -11.62
N ALA A 14 19.90 -25.08 -12.45
CA ALA A 14 18.76 -25.65 -13.14
C ALA A 14 19.26 -26.33 -14.42
N THR A 15 19.04 -27.63 -14.55
CA THR A 15 19.35 -28.38 -15.78
C THR A 15 18.54 -27.84 -16.96
N ALA A 16 19.15 -27.92 -18.13
CA ALA A 16 18.58 -27.48 -19.40
C ALA A 16 17.17 -28.07 -19.61
N GLN A 17 16.28 -27.27 -20.16
CA GLN A 17 15.00 -27.73 -20.71
C GLN A 17 15.25 -28.73 -21.84
N PRO A 18 14.33 -29.69 -22.10
CA PRO A 18 14.52 -30.73 -23.12
C PRO A 18 14.81 -30.23 -24.55
N ASN A 19 14.59 -28.94 -24.79
CA ASN A 19 14.84 -28.28 -26.09
C ASN A 19 16.23 -27.63 -26.19
N GLY A 20 17.13 -27.87 -25.24
CA GLY A 20 18.53 -27.44 -25.30
C GLY A 20 18.79 -25.96 -25.00
N THR A 21 17.80 -25.21 -24.54
CA THR A 21 17.93 -23.77 -24.33
C THR A 21 17.99 -23.41 -22.83
N TYR A 22 19.14 -22.96 -22.37
CA TYR A 22 19.45 -22.11 -21.22
C TYR A 22 19.21 -22.63 -19.81
N GLY A 23 20.28 -23.03 -19.15
CA GLY A 23 20.33 -23.18 -17.68
C GLY A 23 20.31 -21.82 -16.99
N ARG A 24 19.58 -21.73 -15.88
CA ARG A 24 19.65 -20.61 -14.95
C ARG A 24 20.45 -21.04 -13.73
N VAL A 25 21.33 -20.16 -13.27
CA VAL A 25 22.17 -20.41 -12.09
C VAL A 25 21.85 -19.35 -11.06
N VAL A 26 21.54 -19.77 -9.84
CA VAL A 26 21.41 -18.88 -8.69
C VAL A 26 22.54 -19.21 -7.72
N THR A 27 23.30 -18.21 -7.35
CA THR A 27 24.41 -18.34 -6.41
C THR A 27 24.11 -17.51 -5.16
N PHE A 28 24.19 -18.15 -4.00
CA PHE A 28 24.21 -17.49 -2.70
C PHE A 28 25.64 -17.52 -2.20
N GLY A 29 26.20 -16.40 -1.83
CA GLY A 29 27.58 -16.36 -1.41
C GLY A 29 27.96 -15.15 -0.59
N SER A 30 29.23 -15.10 -0.18
CA SER A 30 29.82 -13.94 0.46
C SER A 30 31.14 -13.58 -0.19
N GLU A 31 31.42 -12.29 -0.29
CA GLU A 31 32.69 -11.73 -0.75
C GLU A 31 33.13 -10.67 0.25
N GLY A 32 34.28 -10.90 0.90
CA GLY A 32 34.69 -10.08 2.03
C GLY A 32 33.65 -10.17 3.18
N ASN A 33 33.15 -9.03 3.60
CA ASN A 33 32.11 -8.92 4.63
C ASN A 33 30.70 -8.63 4.07
N LYS A 34 30.51 -8.92 2.77
CA LYS A 34 29.20 -8.73 2.09
C LYS A 34 28.64 -10.08 1.67
N ALA A 35 27.37 -10.33 1.98
CA ALA A 35 26.60 -11.40 1.39
C ALA A 35 26.01 -10.95 0.05
N PHE A 36 25.81 -11.87 -0.89
CA PHE A 36 25.17 -11.56 -2.17
C PHE A 36 24.28 -12.69 -2.67
N ILE A 37 23.33 -12.34 -3.53
CA ILE A 37 22.57 -13.25 -4.37
C ILE A 37 22.87 -12.86 -5.83
N ALA A 38 23.32 -13.79 -6.63
CA ALA A 38 23.56 -13.59 -8.06
C ALA A 38 22.71 -14.56 -8.87
N ALA A 39 22.04 -14.05 -9.90
CA ALA A 39 21.36 -14.86 -10.91
C ALA A 39 21.98 -14.58 -12.28
N ARG A 40 22.25 -15.64 -13.05
CA ARG A 40 22.76 -15.52 -14.42
C ARG A 40 22.11 -16.54 -15.34
N GLN A 41 22.01 -16.18 -16.60
CA GLN A 41 21.63 -17.05 -17.69
C GLN A 41 22.91 -17.59 -18.32
N TRP A 42 22.92 -18.87 -18.70
CA TRP A 42 24.16 -19.56 -19.11
C TRP A 42 24.77 -19.03 -20.42
N GLU A 43 24.05 -18.45 -21.34
CA GLU A 43 24.66 -17.92 -22.56
C GLU A 43 25.46 -16.63 -22.34
N GLY A 44 26.75 -16.68 -22.67
CA GLY A 44 27.64 -15.52 -22.66
C GLY A 44 28.33 -15.21 -21.35
N GLY A 45 28.10 -15.96 -20.29
CA GLY A 45 28.87 -15.86 -19.04
C GLY A 45 28.67 -14.59 -18.19
N ASN A 46 27.80 -13.68 -18.60
CA ASN A 46 27.55 -12.44 -17.86
C ASN A 46 26.48 -12.64 -16.77
N ASN A 47 26.72 -12.11 -15.58
CA ASN A 47 25.72 -12.03 -14.53
C ASN A 47 24.60 -11.10 -15.00
N THR A 48 23.38 -11.60 -15.00
CA THR A 48 22.19 -10.79 -15.35
C THR A 48 21.68 -9.95 -14.20
N CYS A 49 21.95 -10.38 -12.96
CA CYS A 49 21.64 -9.63 -11.76
C CYS A 49 22.54 -10.07 -10.62
N VAL A 50 23.11 -9.12 -9.89
CA VAL A 50 23.82 -9.36 -8.63
C VAL A 50 23.28 -8.38 -7.62
N THR A 51 22.74 -8.90 -6.52
CA THR A 51 22.26 -8.08 -5.41
C THR A 51 23.15 -8.33 -4.20
N TYR A 52 23.79 -7.29 -3.69
CA TYR A 52 24.49 -7.34 -2.42
C TYR A 52 23.50 -7.09 -1.28
N LEU A 53 23.52 -8.00 -0.31
CA LEU A 53 22.75 -7.82 0.91
C LEU A 53 23.44 -6.79 1.80
N PRO A 54 22.69 -5.91 2.49
CA PRO A 54 23.30 -4.95 3.40
C PRO A 54 24.04 -5.66 4.53
N THR A 55 25.08 -5.02 5.07
CA THR A 55 25.81 -5.51 6.25
C THR A 55 24.84 -5.55 7.44
N PHE A 56 24.64 -6.74 7.99
CA PHE A 56 23.72 -6.97 9.09
C PHE A 56 24.22 -6.27 10.37
N LYS A 57 23.48 -5.28 10.84
CA LYS A 57 23.30 -5.02 12.26
C LYS A 57 22.10 -5.84 12.70
N ASP A 58 22.16 -6.42 13.91
CA ASP A 58 21.13 -7.28 14.47
C ASP A 58 19.69 -6.91 14.03
N GLY A 59 19.02 -7.82 13.31
CA GLY A 59 17.66 -7.60 12.82
C GLY A 59 17.32 -8.49 11.61
N TYR A 60 16.03 -8.61 11.37
CA TYR A 60 15.51 -9.25 10.16
C TYR A 60 15.37 -8.21 9.05
N PHE A 61 15.67 -8.60 7.80
CA PHE A 61 15.45 -7.79 6.62
C PHE A 61 14.37 -8.44 5.77
N THR A 62 13.33 -7.70 5.48
CA THR A 62 12.28 -8.11 4.56
C THR A 62 12.66 -7.71 3.15
N PHE A 63 12.67 -8.65 2.22
CA PHE A 63 12.79 -8.32 0.80
C PHE A 63 11.49 -7.67 0.31
N TRP A 64 11.61 -6.64 -0.50
CA TRP A 64 10.47 -6.09 -1.21
C TRP A 64 10.08 -7.04 -2.34
N THR A 65 8.87 -7.53 -2.27
CA THR A 65 8.28 -8.48 -3.20
C THR A 65 6.96 -7.91 -3.72
N THR A 66 6.39 -8.54 -4.74
CA THR A 66 5.04 -8.18 -5.21
C THR A 66 3.94 -8.44 -4.18
N SER A 67 4.24 -9.19 -3.11
CA SER A 67 3.27 -9.48 -2.03
C SER A 67 3.26 -8.40 -0.94
N ASN A 68 4.38 -7.70 -0.74
CA ASN A 68 4.52 -6.69 0.32
C ASN A 68 4.77 -5.27 -0.22
N THR A 69 4.71 -5.09 -1.53
CA THR A 69 4.83 -3.78 -2.18
C THR A 69 3.81 -3.61 -3.29
N THR A 70 3.39 -2.38 -3.51
CA THR A 70 2.64 -1.96 -4.69
C THR A 70 3.51 -1.07 -5.57
N VAL A 71 3.33 -1.17 -6.88
CA VAL A 71 3.96 -0.29 -7.87
C VAL A 71 2.88 0.62 -8.41
N THR A 72 3.03 1.91 -8.19
CA THR A 72 2.11 2.93 -8.71
C THR A 72 2.29 3.12 -10.22
N SER A 73 1.32 3.75 -10.88
CA SER A 73 1.34 3.97 -12.34
C SER A 73 2.56 4.73 -12.85
N ASP A 74 3.21 5.52 -12.00
CA ASP A 74 4.47 6.22 -12.28
C ASP A 74 5.73 5.37 -12.05
N GLY A 75 5.57 4.10 -11.66
CA GLY A 75 6.68 3.17 -11.37
C GLY A 75 7.26 3.28 -9.96
N THR A 76 6.68 4.10 -9.09
CA THR A 76 7.13 4.20 -7.70
C THR A 76 6.75 2.94 -6.92
N ILE A 77 7.73 2.34 -6.23
CA ILE A 77 7.51 1.20 -5.33
C ILE A 77 7.16 1.72 -3.94
N LYS A 78 6.02 1.30 -3.40
CA LYS A 78 5.56 1.63 -2.05
C LYS A 78 5.29 0.36 -1.27
N GLN A 79 5.41 0.43 0.04
CA GLN A 79 4.95 -0.65 0.90
C GLN A 79 3.44 -0.83 0.70
N ALA A 80 3.01 -2.07 0.49
CA ALA A 80 1.60 -2.40 0.41
C ALA A 80 0.90 -2.02 1.72
N SER A 81 -0.23 -1.36 1.62
CA SER A 81 -1.04 -0.98 2.78
C SER A 81 -2.50 -0.94 2.40
N PRO A 82 -3.41 -1.35 3.31
CA PRO A 82 -4.84 -1.33 3.06
C PRO A 82 -5.35 0.12 2.93
N ILE A 83 -5.94 0.44 1.78
CA ILE A 83 -6.47 1.77 1.47
C ILE A 83 -7.86 1.63 0.84
N ALA A 84 -8.79 2.44 1.32
CA ALA A 84 -10.10 2.64 0.73
C ALA A 84 -10.25 4.08 0.21
N ARG A 85 -10.88 4.25 -0.95
CA ARG A 85 -11.22 5.55 -1.56
C ARG A 85 -12.71 5.76 -1.51
N ILE A 86 -13.17 6.79 -0.83
CA ILE A 86 -14.60 7.11 -0.70
C ILE A 86 -14.97 8.15 -1.73
N VAL A 87 -16.04 7.89 -2.48
CA VAL A 87 -16.70 8.84 -3.39
C VAL A 87 -18.17 9.00 -3.00
N LYS A 88 -18.85 9.95 -3.61
CA LYS A 88 -20.29 10.14 -3.36
C LYS A 88 -21.09 8.91 -3.82
N SER A 89 -20.87 8.45 -5.05
CA SER A 89 -21.43 7.22 -5.62
C SER A 89 -20.68 6.83 -6.88
N GLN A 90 -20.76 5.58 -7.27
CA GLN A 90 -20.15 5.07 -8.50
C GLN A 90 -20.70 5.82 -9.75
N GLY A 91 -22.01 6.02 -9.83
CA GLY A 91 -22.64 6.62 -11.01
C GLY A 91 -22.38 8.13 -11.17
N GLU A 92 -22.01 8.82 -10.09
CA GLU A 92 -21.72 10.27 -10.13
C GLU A 92 -20.21 10.56 -10.18
N ASN A 93 -19.35 9.55 -9.93
CA ASN A 93 -17.92 9.74 -10.01
C ASN A 93 -17.46 10.02 -11.44
N ARG A 94 -16.64 11.05 -11.63
CA ARG A 94 -16.07 11.45 -12.91
C ARG A 94 -14.58 11.14 -13.07
N ARG A 95 -13.95 10.59 -12.04
CA ARG A 95 -12.55 10.18 -12.07
C ARG A 95 -12.44 8.78 -12.67
N THR A 96 -11.77 8.67 -13.81
CA THR A 96 -11.51 7.39 -14.50
C THR A 96 -10.34 6.62 -13.90
N ASP A 97 -9.53 7.30 -13.10
CA ASP A 97 -8.35 6.75 -12.44
C ASP A 97 -8.61 6.21 -11.01
N ILE A 98 -9.88 6.20 -10.56
CA ILE A 98 -10.25 5.72 -9.23
C ILE A 98 -10.00 4.21 -9.05
N GLU A 99 -10.05 3.45 -10.14
CA GLU A 99 -9.76 2.00 -10.19
C GLU A 99 -8.31 1.70 -10.59
N ASN A 100 -7.47 2.73 -10.80
CA ASN A 100 -6.07 2.50 -11.10
C ASN A 100 -5.36 1.87 -9.89
N ASP A 101 -4.22 1.22 -10.16
CA ASP A 101 -3.36 0.59 -9.15
C ASP A 101 -4.04 -0.58 -8.38
N GLY A 102 -4.99 -1.27 -9.04
CA GLY A 102 -5.65 -2.46 -8.49
C GLY A 102 -6.81 -2.18 -7.54
N PHE A 103 -7.33 -0.94 -7.51
CA PHE A 103 -8.53 -0.62 -6.74
C PHE A 103 -9.78 -1.19 -7.41
N THR A 104 -10.68 -1.76 -6.62
CA THR A 104 -11.95 -2.35 -7.04
C THR A 104 -13.12 -1.75 -6.26
N TRP A 105 -14.31 -1.67 -6.90
CA TRP A 105 -15.50 -1.12 -6.24
C TRP A 105 -15.98 -1.96 -5.07
N CYS A 106 -16.29 -1.30 -3.95
CA CYS A 106 -16.77 -1.90 -2.71
C CYS A 106 -17.90 -1.06 -2.06
N GLY A 107 -18.93 -0.72 -2.83
CA GLY A 107 -20.04 0.16 -2.43
C GLY A 107 -19.91 1.55 -3.03
N CYS A 108 -19.99 2.62 -2.23
CA CYS A 108 -19.76 3.99 -2.70
C CYS A 108 -18.29 4.41 -2.64
N GLY A 109 -17.42 3.53 -3.10
CA GLY A 109 -15.99 3.76 -3.16
C GLY A 109 -15.24 2.55 -3.68
N THR A 110 -13.92 2.63 -3.67
CA THR A 110 -13.03 1.53 -4.09
C THR A 110 -12.05 1.18 -2.99
N ALA A 111 -11.55 -0.06 -3.00
CA ALA A 111 -10.52 -0.53 -2.10
C ALA A 111 -9.44 -1.27 -2.88
N ASN A 112 -8.19 -1.19 -2.44
CA ASN A 112 -7.10 -1.97 -3.02
C ASN A 112 -7.12 -3.43 -2.53
N ALA A 113 -6.29 -4.28 -3.11
CA ALA A 113 -6.23 -5.70 -2.78
C ALA A 113 -5.86 -5.97 -1.31
N GLU A 114 -5.13 -5.07 -0.69
CA GLU A 114 -4.75 -5.15 0.73
C GLU A 114 -5.94 -4.87 1.66
N ALA A 115 -6.93 -4.07 1.21
CA ALA A 115 -8.17 -3.77 1.91
C ALA A 115 -9.35 -4.65 1.45
N GLU A 116 -9.08 -5.83 0.92
CA GLU A 116 -10.13 -6.80 0.53
C GLU A 116 -11.03 -7.13 1.72
N GLY A 117 -12.34 -7.05 1.50
CA GLY A 117 -13.36 -7.24 2.54
C GLY A 117 -13.90 -5.93 3.13
N VAL A 118 -13.29 -4.80 2.81
CA VAL A 118 -13.85 -3.48 3.17
C VAL A 118 -15.10 -3.19 2.32
N SER A 119 -16.11 -2.61 2.96
CA SER A 119 -17.34 -2.11 2.32
C SER A 119 -17.61 -0.68 2.73
N ILE A 120 -18.07 0.13 1.79
CA ILE A 120 -18.32 1.57 1.99
C ILE A 120 -19.77 1.88 1.66
N SER A 121 -20.47 2.51 2.61
CA SER A 121 -21.86 2.96 2.48
C SER A 121 -21.96 4.46 2.72
N ARG A 122 -22.77 5.15 1.92
CA ARG A 122 -23.17 6.53 2.20
C ARG A 122 -24.44 6.52 3.04
N LEU A 123 -24.38 7.09 4.23
CA LEU A 123 -25.53 7.16 5.14
C LEU A 123 -26.37 8.42 4.87
N GLU A 124 -25.74 9.57 4.82
CA GLU A 124 -26.35 10.85 4.56
C GLU A 124 -25.36 11.82 3.91
N THR A 125 -25.74 13.09 3.72
CA THR A 125 -24.84 14.08 3.12
C THR A 125 -23.57 14.24 3.94
N GLY A 126 -22.44 13.91 3.31
CA GLY A 126 -21.13 14.02 3.92
C GLY A 126 -20.83 12.97 5.00
N VAL A 127 -21.65 11.94 5.16
CA VAL A 127 -21.45 10.88 6.15
C VAL A 127 -21.37 9.52 5.47
N TYR A 128 -20.26 8.84 5.68
CA TYR A 128 -19.95 7.55 5.10
C TYR A 128 -19.58 6.56 6.19
N GLU A 129 -20.04 5.33 6.05
CA GLU A 129 -19.67 4.21 6.90
C GLU A 129 -18.73 3.27 6.14
N LEU A 130 -17.65 2.90 6.79
CA LEU A 130 -16.69 1.91 6.30
C LEU A 130 -16.65 0.75 7.29
N THR A 131 -16.89 -0.45 6.78
CA THR A 131 -16.91 -1.70 7.56
C THR A 131 -15.92 -2.70 6.98
N GLY A 132 -15.61 -3.77 7.74
CA GLY A 132 -14.66 -4.82 7.32
C GLY A 132 -13.20 -4.50 7.60
N SER A 133 -12.89 -3.36 8.24
CA SER A 133 -11.58 -3.03 8.77
C SER A 133 -11.48 -3.28 10.27
N ALA A 134 -10.27 -3.29 10.81
CA ALA A 134 -10.01 -3.27 12.25
C ALA A 134 -9.91 -1.83 12.81
N GLY A 135 -10.11 -0.81 11.96
CA GLY A 135 -10.05 0.59 12.33
C GLY A 135 -9.14 1.39 11.42
N LEU A 136 -8.85 2.64 11.82
CA LEU A 136 -7.85 3.46 11.14
C LEU A 136 -6.45 2.86 11.31
N ALA A 137 -5.60 3.08 10.31
CA ALA A 137 -4.21 2.62 10.38
C ALA A 137 -3.51 3.11 11.64
N SER A 138 -2.84 2.19 12.34
CA SER A 138 -2.08 2.48 13.56
C SER A 138 -0.79 3.25 13.30
N GLU A 139 -0.28 3.19 12.05
CA GLU A 139 0.95 3.85 11.64
C GLU A 139 0.79 4.65 10.36
N GLY A 140 1.57 5.71 10.22
CA GLY A 140 1.60 6.58 9.06
C GLY A 140 0.39 7.51 8.95
N TRP A 141 0.01 7.87 7.72
CA TRP A 141 -1.18 8.68 7.50
C TRP A 141 -2.45 7.85 7.64
N GLN A 142 -3.55 8.46 8.04
CA GLN A 142 -4.85 7.81 8.26
C GLN A 142 -5.93 8.29 7.28
N LEU A 143 -6.02 9.61 7.10
CA LEU A 143 -7.05 10.25 6.27
C LEU A 143 -6.41 11.29 5.37
N LEU A 144 -6.78 11.28 4.09
CA LEU A 144 -6.49 12.36 3.17
C LEU A 144 -7.81 12.94 2.66
N PRO A 145 -8.04 14.25 2.83
CA PRO A 145 -9.26 14.89 2.37
C PRO A 145 -9.32 14.87 0.84
N PRO A 146 -10.51 15.10 0.24
CA PRO A 146 -10.63 15.21 -1.20
C PRO A 146 -9.79 16.40 -1.70
N MET A 147 -8.93 16.12 -2.68
CA MET A 147 -8.04 17.09 -3.28
C MET A 147 -8.61 17.62 -4.59
N ASP A 148 -8.39 18.89 -4.88
CA ASP A 148 -8.69 19.45 -6.18
C ASP A 148 -7.73 18.88 -7.24
N PRO A 149 -8.21 18.20 -8.28
CA PRO A 149 -7.35 17.70 -9.35
C PRO A 149 -6.62 18.80 -10.13
N GLY A 150 -7.10 20.05 -10.06
CA GLY A 150 -6.41 21.23 -10.59
C GLY A 150 -5.26 21.77 -9.72
N GLY A 151 -4.97 21.12 -8.58
CA GLY A 151 -3.85 21.48 -7.71
C GLY A 151 -4.14 22.64 -6.75
N MET A 152 -5.41 23.07 -6.58
CA MET A 152 -5.80 24.16 -5.69
C MET A 152 -5.91 23.74 -4.21
N GLY A 153 -5.52 22.51 -3.89
CA GLY A 153 -5.45 21.97 -2.53
C GLY A 153 -6.71 21.20 -2.11
N GLU A 154 -6.91 21.10 -0.80
CA GLU A 154 -8.01 20.34 -0.21
C GLU A 154 -9.37 20.97 -0.53
N LEU A 155 -10.37 20.14 -0.81
CA LEU A 155 -11.74 20.59 -1.09
C LEU A 155 -12.66 20.58 0.15
N GLY A 156 -12.23 19.94 1.24
CA GLY A 156 -13.03 19.82 2.46
C GLY A 156 -12.19 19.58 3.70
N VAL A 157 -12.86 19.40 4.83
CA VAL A 157 -12.32 18.94 6.10
C VAL A 157 -12.91 17.57 6.39
N VAL A 158 -12.07 16.57 6.62
CA VAL A 158 -12.49 15.19 6.91
C VAL A 158 -12.23 14.85 8.37
N GLU A 159 -13.18 14.13 8.98
CA GLU A 159 -13.08 13.57 10.32
C GLU A 159 -13.46 12.10 10.30
N ALA A 160 -12.89 11.31 11.19
CA ALA A 160 -13.27 9.92 11.39
C ALA A 160 -13.59 9.65 12.85
N GLU A 161 -14.61 8.84 13.07
CA GLU A 161 -14.95 8.24 14.35
C GLU A 161 -14.86 6.72 14.19
N GLN A 162 -14.17 6.07 15.12
CA GLN A 162 -14.02 4.63 15.13
C GLN A 162 -14.86 4.02 16.24
N THR A 163 -15.59 2.93 15.91
CA THR A 163 -16.30 2.12 16.89
C THR A 163 -15.35 1.08 17.51
N GLU A 164 -15.73 0.53 18.67
CA GLU A 164 -14.96 -0.55 19.33
C GLU A 164 -14.85 -1.82 18.46
N SER A 165 -15.78 -2.02 17.53
CA SER A 165 -15.78 -3.13 16.57
C SER A 165 -14.95 -2.88 15.29
N GLY A 166 -14.23 -1.76 15.21
CA GLY A 166 -13.41 -1.40 14.05
C GLY A 166 -14.15 -0.72 12.90
N GLY A 167 -15.47 -0.53 13.01
CA GLY A 167 -16.24 0.25 12.05
C GLY A 167 -15.84 1.73 12.09
N LEU A 168 -15.83 2.38 10.94
CA LEU A 168 -15.46 3.79 10.82
C LEU A 168 -16.61 4.60 10.27
N THR A 169 -16.89 5.73 10.92
CA THR A 169 -17.76 6.78 10.37
C THR A 169 -16.89 7.94 9.90
N ILE A 170 -16.91 8.19 8.61
CA ILE A 170 -16.12 9.25 7.97
C ILE A 170 -17.07 10.41 7.66
N ARG A 171 -16.73 11.62 8.11
CA ARG A 171 -17.51 12.83 7.88
C ARG A 171 -16.71 13.85 7.09
N LEU A 172 -17.35 14.43 6.07
CA LEU A 172 -16.77 15.48 5.23
C LEU A 172 -17.57 16.78 5.38
N PHE A 173 -16.86 17.86 5.59
CA PHE A 173 -17.39 19.21 5.77
C PHE A 173 -16.79 20.18 4.77
N LYS A 174 -17.56 21.21 4.41
CA LYS A 174 -17.06 22.39 3.71
C LYS A 174 -15.98 23.06 4.57
N ARG A 175 -14.96 23.63 3.92
CA ARG A 175 -13.98 24.45 4.61
C ARG A 175 -14.59 25.77 5.02
N LYS A 176 -14.43 26.15 6.27
CA LYS A 176 -14.76 27.46 6.81
C LYS A 176 -13.49 28.07 7.41
N TYR A 177 -13.35 29.36 7.30
CA TYR A 177 -12.24 30.09 7.90
C TYR A 177 -12.80 31.03 8.95
N ILE A 178 -12.16 31.07 10.11
CA ILE A 178 -12.49 31.98 11.21
C ILE A 178 -11.22 32.67 11.68
N LEU A 179 -11.36 33.89 12.22
CA LEU A 179 -10.30 34.54 12.97
C LEU A 179 -10.29 33.99 14.40
N ASN A 180 -9.13 33.51 14.88
CA ASN A 180 -8.95 33.16 16.28
C ASN A 180 -8.75 34.43 17.14
N GLU A 181 -8.62 34.25 18.46
CA GLU A 181 -8.41 35.33 19.41
C GLU A 181 -7.08 36.08 19.18
N GLU A 182 -6.12 35.43 18.52
CA GLU A 182 -4.80 35.97 18.18
C GLU A 182 -4.79 36.73 16.83
N GLY A 183 -5.95 36.77 16.12
CA GLY A 183 -6.11 37.43 14.83
C GLY A 183 -5.63 36.63 13.62
N GLU A 184 -5.37 35.33 13.80
CA GLU A 184 -4.96 34.44 12.72
C GLU A 184 -6.18 33.80 12.03
N ILE A 185 -6.07 33.56 10.72
CA ILE A 185 -7.08 32.83 9.94
C ILE A 185 -6.91 31.35 10.16
N VAL A 186 -7.85 30.73 10.85
CA VAL A 186 -7.84 29.29 11.14
C VAL A 186 -8.87 28.56 10.28
N LYS A 187 -8.45 27.46 9.65
CA LYS A 187 -9.34 26.55 8.93
C LYS A 187 -10.17 25.75 9.93
N THR A 188 -11.49 25.73 9.75
CA THR A 188 -12.42 24.94 10.56
C THR A 188 -13.49 24.29 9.70
N LYS A 189 -14.27 23.39 10.30
CA LYS A 189 -15.38 22.71 9.63
C LYS A 189 -16.59 23.62 9.48
N GLY A 190 -17.19 23.59 8.29
CA GLY A 190 -18.46 24.23 7.97
C GLY A 190 -19.61 23.22 7.95
N GLU A 191 -20.53 23.39 7.02
CA GLU A 191 -21.66 22.46 6.80
C GLU A 191 -21.17 21.12 6.22
N PRO A 192 -21.89 20.01 6.49
CA PRO A 192 -21.66 18.74 5.82
C PRO A 192 -21.72 18.88 4.29
N MET A 193 -20.90 18.12 3.58
CA MET A 193 -20.91 18.06 2.12
C MET A 193 -20.54 16.68 1.62
N ASP A 194 -21.12 16.28 0.50
CA ASP A 194 -20.71 15.05 -0.18
C ASP A 194 -19.34 15.20 -0.84
N VAL A 195 -18.66 14.09 -1.04
CA VAL A 195 -17.41 14.05 -1.81
C VAL A 195 -17.66 14.59 -3.22
N PRO A 196 -16.88 15.57 -3.68
CA PRO A 196 -17.00 16.12 -5.02
C PRO A 196 -16.81 15.05 -6.10
N VAL A 197 -17.56 15.16 -7.19
CA VAL A 197 -17.61 14.14 -8.27
C VAL A 197 -16.27 13.91 -8.99
N ASN A 198 -15.31 14.81 -8.83
CA ASN A 198 -13.99 14.76 -9.43
C ASN A 198 -12.87 14.49 -8.41
N SER A 199 -13.22 14.01 -7.21
CA SER A 199 -12.26 13.74 -6.13
C SER A 199 -12.73 12.57 -5.27
N TRP A 200 -11.92 12.16 -4.30
CA TRP A 200 -12.21 11.13 -3.30
C TRP A 200 -11.54 11.44 -1.96
N ILE A 201 -11.97 10.75 -0.92
CA ILE A 201 -11.27 10.69 0.38
C ILE A 201 -10.47 9.40 0.40
N ASP A 202 -9.16 9.45 0.67
CA ASP A 202 -8.39 8.24 0.97
C ASP A 202 -8.42 7.96 2.47
N VAL A 203 -8.70 6.70 2.81
CA VAL A 203 -8.71 6.18 4.18
C VAL A 203 -7.74 5.02 4.25
N ARG A 204 -6.70 5.13 5.06
CA ARG A 204 -5.80 4.02 5.35
C ARG A 204 -6.26 3.31 6.61
N VAL A 205 -6.41 1.99 6.51
CA VAL A 205 -7.01 1.17 7.57
C VAL A 205 -6.05 0.07 8.01
N ASP A 206 -6.27 -0.42 9.23
CA ASP A 206 -5.76 -1.71 9.66
C ASP A 206 -6.80 -2.78 9.32
N MET A 207 -6.33 -3.98 8.97
CA MET A 207 -7.20 -5.09 8.63
C MET A 207 -7.27 -6.09 9.79
N PRO A 208 -8.41 -6.81 9.95
CA PRO A 208 -8.53 -7.88 10.93
C PRO A 208 -7.42 -8.95 10.77
N ASP A 209 -7.04 -9.61 11.86
CA ASP A 209 -5.97 -10.63 11.85
C ASP A 209 -6.24 -11.78 10.88
N ASP A 210 -7.50 -12.14 10.68
CA ASP A 210 -7.96 -13.16 9.75
C ASP A 210 -8.15 -12.66 8.31
N SER A 211 -7.87 -11.41 8.02
CA SER A 211 -7.94 -10.86 6.66
C SER A 211 -6.93 -11.53 5.72
N ALA A 212 -7.28 -11.59 4.43
CA ALA A 212 -6.37 -12.13 3.41
C ALA A 212 -5.03 -11.37 3.35
N PHE A 213 -5.03 -10.07 3.64
CA PHE A 213 -3.82 -9.26 3.75
C PHE A 213 -2.92 -9.72 4.89
N ASN A 214 -3.45 -9.81 6.13
CA ASN A 214 -2.67 -10.20 7.30
C ASN A 214 -2.23 -11.66 7.24
N GLN A 215 -3.03 -12.56 6.66
CA GLN A 215 -2.62 -13.95 6.42
C GLN A 215 -1.44 -14.03 5.46
N ARG A 216 -1.42 -13.27 4.36
CA ARG A 216 -0.28 -13.20 3.43
C ARG A 216 0.96 -12.66 4.13
N MET A 217 0.83 -11.55 4.86
CA MET A 217 1.95 -10.93 5.60
C MET A 217 2.54 -11.89 6.65
N SER A 218 1.69 -12.67 7.33
CA SER A 218 2.12 -13.65 8.35
C SER A 218 2.85 -14.85 7.73
N GLN A 219 2.46 -15.29 6.53
CA GLN A 219 3.13 -16.40 5.83
C GLN A 219 4.55 -16.02 5.35
N GLU A 220 4.75 -14.76 5.00
CA GLU A 220 6.08 -14.24 4.60
C GLU A 220 7.07 -14.13 5.78
N LEU A 221 6.57 -14.02 7.00
CA LEU A 221 7.36 -13.88 8.23
C LEU A 221 7.71 -15.23 8.88
N GLN A 222 7.20 -16.35 8.36
CA GLN A 222 7.57 -17.69 8.86
C GLN A 222 8.89 -18.13 8.23
N PRO A 223 9.92 -18.46 9.05
CA PRO A 223 11.24 -18.86 8.58
C PRO A 223 11.26 -20.21 7.89
#